data_08e9a5d8af071508c9b1c5f3c86bc560
#
_entry.id   08e9a5d8af071508c9b1c5f3c86bc560
#
_cell.length_a   1.000
_cell.length_b   1.000
_cell.length_c   1.000
_cell.angle_alpha   90.00
_cell.angle_beta   90.00
_cell.angle_gamma   90.00
#
_symmetry.space_group_name_H-M   'P 1'
#
loop_
_entity.id
_entity.type
_entity.pdbx_description
1 polymer ?
#
loop_
_entity_poly.entity_id
_entity_poly.type
_entity_poly.pdbx_seq_one_letter_code
_entity_poly.pdbx_strand_id
1 'polypeptide(L)'
;MTNLTNYHSHCLYCDGRANMEDFIRFAISEGFSSYGISSHAPLPFSTAWTMEWDRMDDYLSEFSRLKAKYADEIELAVGLEIDYLNEESNPSLSRFQELPLDYCIGSVHMLYSPEGKVVDIDTPADHFRELVDAHFGGDLDFVVRLYYKNLLRMVELGGFDIVGHADKMHYNASCYRPGLLDEAWYDTLVRDYFAAIAERGYIVEINTKSYHELGTFYPNERYFSFLKELGIRVQVNSDAHY
;
A
#
# COMPACT_ATOMS: atom_id res chain seq x y z
N MET A 1 1.90 0.32 -29.10
CA MET A 1 1.18 -0.51 -28.13
C MET A 1 1.32 0.17 -26.78
N THR A 2 0.21 0.49 -26.12
CA THR A 2 0.22 0.96 -24.74
C THR A 2 0.55 -0.23 -23.86
N ASN A 3 1.63 -0.16 -23.09
CA ASN A 3 2.01 -1.20 -22.14
C ASN A 3 1.25 -0.93 -20.81
N LEU A 4 0.00 -1.39 -20.72
CA LEU A 4 -0.79 -1.25 -19.52
C LEU A 4 -0.39 -2.33 -18.51
N THR A 5 -0.03 -1.93 -17.32
CA THR A 5 0.32 -2.82 -16.20
C THR A 5 -0.34 -2.35 -14.92
N ASN A 6 -0.72 -3.27 -14.04
CA ASN A 6 -1.19 -3.00 -12.70
C ASN A 6 -0.71 -4.12 -11.78
N TYR A 7 -0.16 -3.78 -10.61
CA TYR A 7 0.35 -4.75 -9.63
C TYR A 7 -0.26 -4.56 -8.23
N HIS A 8 -1.32 -3.74 -8.10
CA HIS A 8 -2.02 -3.55 -6.84
C HIS A 8 -3.51 -3.74 -7.04
N SER A 9 -4.00 -4.91 -6.64
CA SER A 9 -5.42 -5.25 -6.67
C SER A 9 -5.77 -6.31 -5.62
N HIS A 10 -7.00 -6.23 -5.11
CA HIS A 10 -7.54 -7.03 -4.01
C HIS A 10 -8.71 -7.87 -4.48
N CYS A 11 -8.82 -9.09 -3.97
CA CYS A 11 -9.89 -10.01 -4.36
C CYS A 11 -10.57 -10.62 -3.11
N LEU A 12 -11.53 -11.51 -3.30
CA LEU A 12 -12.31 -12.13 -2.21
C LEU A 12 -11.49 -12.92 -1.18
N TYR A 13 -10.18 -13.01 -1.34
CA TYR A 13 -9.29 -13.56 -0.29
C TYR A 13 -9.06 -12.57 0.86
N CYS A 14 -9.19 -11.27 0.59
CA CYS A 14 -9.23 -10.19 1.57
C CYS A 14 -10.53 -9.38 1.42
N ASP A 15 -10.50 -8.09 1.34
CA ASP A 15 -11.67 -7.21 1.25
C ASP A 15 -12.10 -6.83 -0.18
N GLY A 16 -11.44 -7.35 -1.20
CA GLY A 16 -11.88 -7.22 -2.57
C GLY A 16 -13.26 -7.86 -2.79
N ARG A 17 -14.03 -7.33 -3.74
CA ARG A 17 -15.45 -7.68 -3.95
C ARG A 17 -15.70 -8.62 -5.14
N ALA A 18 -14.65 -9.05 -5.84
CA ALA A 18 -14.72 -9.97 -6.95
C ALA A 18 -13.70 -11.11 -6.81
N ASN A 19 -13.93 -12.21 -7.52
CA ASN A 19 -12.98 -13.31 -7.56
C ASN A 19 -11.69 -12.87 -8.27
N MET A 20 -10.59 -13.52 -7.97
CA MET A 20 -9.30 -13.29 -8.63
C MET A 20 -9.41 -13.38 -10.17
N GLU A 21 -10.16 -14.36 -10.66
CA GLU A 21 -10.37 -14.58 -12.09
C GLU A 21 -11.12 -13.43 -12.78
N ASP A 22 -12.05 -12.77 -12.10
CA ASP A 22 -12.81 -11.65 -12.64
C ASP A 22 -11.90 -10.44 -12.93
N PHE A 23 -10.96 -10.14 -12.04
CA PHE A 23 -9.93 -9.11 -12.25
C PHE A 23 -9.04 -9.44 -13.45
N ILE A 24 -8.59 -10.69 -13.58
CA ILE A 24 -7.75 -11.14 -14.70
C ILE A 24 -8.49 -11.00 -16.02
N ARG A 25 -9.74 -11.45 -16.09
CA ARG A 25 -10.57 -11.34 -17.31
C ARG A 25 -10.82 -9.89 -17.69
N PHE A 26 -11.08 -9.03 -16.72
CA PHE A 26 -11.20 -7.60 -16.96
C PHE A 26 -9.90 -7.02 -17.51
N ALA A 27 -8.76 -7.31 -16.91
CA ALA A 27 -7.45 -6.85 -17.36
C ALA A 27 -7.16 -7.28 -18.82
N ILE A 28 -7.49 -8.52 -19.18
CA ILE A 28 -7.38 -9.01 -20.58
C ILE A 28 -8.28 -8.19 -21.51
N SER A 29 -9.54 -7.95 -21.13
CA SER A 29 -10.49 -7.21 -21.96
C SER A 29 -10.08 -5.75 -22.19
N GLU A 30 -9.39 -5.14 -21.22
CA GLU A 30 -8.86 -3.77 -21.29
C GLU A 30 -7.47 -3.69 -21.95
N GLY A 31 -6.90 -4.83 -22.35
CA GLY A 31 -5.63 -4.89 -23.07
C GLY A 31 -4.40 -4.68 -22.18
N PHE A 32 -4.48 -5.05 -20.91
CA PHE A 32 -3.29 -5.09 -20.04
C PHE A 32 -2.32 -6.15 -20.56
N SER A 33 -1.02 -5.81 -20.53
CA SER A 33 0.05 -6.75 -20.88
C SER A 33 0.52 -7.57 -19.68
N SER A 34 0.39 -7.01 -18.47
CA SER A 34 0.73 -7.69 -17.22
C SER A 34 -0.21 -7.22 -16.10
N TYR A 35 -0.59 -8.16 -15.22
CA TYR A 35 -1.46 -7.87 -14.10
C TYR A 35 -1.05 -8.65 -12.84
N GLY A 36 -1.03 -7.96 -11.70
CA GLY A 36 -0.70 -8.54 -10.40
C GLY A 36 -1.90 -8.57 -9.47
N ILE A 37 -2.01 -9.62 -8.68
CA ILE A 37 -2.93 -9.72 -7.54
C ILE A 37 -2.10 -9.62 -6.27
N SER A 38 -2.45 -8.71 -5.36
CA SER A 38 -1.69 -8.39 -4.14
C SER A 38 -2.59 -8.18 -2.93
N SER A 39 -3.43 -9.18 -2.62
CA SER A 39 -4.34 -9.11 -1.47
C SER A 39 -3.63 -8.73 -0.17
N HIS A 40 -4.35 -8.07 0.75
CA HIS A 40 -3.83 -7.73 2.07
C HIS A 40 -3.35 -8.97 2.81
N ALA A 41 -2.11 -8.95 3.25
CA ALA A 41 -1.48 -10.02 4.00
C ALA A 41 -2.10 -10.20 5.39
N PRO A 42 -2.01 -11.39 6.00
CA PRO A 42 -2.46 -11.62 7.35
C PRO A 42 -1.72 -10.76 8.38
N LEU A 43 -2.48 -10.21 9.33
CA LEU A 43 -1.99 -9.53 10.53
C LEU A 43 -1.94 -10.49 11.73
N PRO A 44 -1.27 -10.13 12.86
CA PRO A 44 -1.26 -10.97 14.07
C PRO A 44 -2.59 -11.01 14.81
N PHE A 45 -3.61 -10.34 14.30
CA PHE A 45 -4.99 -10.31 14.79
C PHE A 45 -5.95 -10.23 13.59
N SER A 46 -7.17 -10.73 13.73
CA SER A 46 -8.18 -10.68 12.68
C SER A 46 -8.72 -9.27 12.47
N THR A 47 -8.90 -8.91 11.20
CA THR A 47 -9.57 -7.67 10.77
C THR A 47 -10.65 -8.01 9.75
N ALA A 48 -11.45 -7.02 9.37
CA ALA A 48 -12.48 -7.20 8.34
C ALA A 48 -11.90 -7.13 6.90
N TRP A 49 -10.63 -6.75 6.75
CA TRP A 49 -10.04 -6.43 5.46
C TRP A 49 -8.78 -7.25 5.10
N THR A 50 -8.12 -7.91 6.05
CA THR A 50 -6.96 -8.76 5.76
C THR A 50 -7.35 -10.21 5.51
N MET A 51 -6.53 -10.90 4.72
CA MET A 51 -6.62 -12.35 4.56
C MET A 51 -6.24 -13.05 5.87
N GLU A 52 -6.87 -14.19 6.17
CA GLU A 52 -6.44 -15.07 7.27
C GLU A 52 -5.36 -16.04 6.79
N TRP A 53 -4.46 -16.45 7.69
CA TRP A 53 -3.34 -17.35 7.36
C TRP A 53 -3.78 -18.70 6.77
N ASP A 54 -4.89 -19.22 7.21
CA ASP A 54 -5.43 -20.52 6.74
C ASP A 54 -5.94 -20.46 5.29
N ARG A 55 -6.09 -19.25 4.71
CA ARG A 55 -6.47 -19.04 3.31
C ARG A 55 -5.27 -18.87 2.37
N MET A 56 -4.05 -18.79 2.88
CA MET A 56 -2.85 -18.49 2.08
C MET A 56 -2.59 -19.55 1.02
N ASP A 57 -2.67 -20.82 1.38
CA ASP A 57 -2.42 -21.94 0.44
C ASP A 57 -3.47 -21.95 -0.67
N ASP A 58 -4.73 -21.68 -0.36
CA ASP A 58 -5.81 -21.59 -1.34
C ASP A 58 -5.60 -20.37 -2.28
N TYR A 59 -5.17 -19.23 -1.75
CA TYR A 59 -4.82 -18.04 -2.53
C TYR A 59 -3.74 -18.32 -3.57
N LEU A 60 -2.63 -18.93 -3.15
CA LEU A 60 -1.50 -19.25 -4.01
C LEU A 60 -1.85 -20.36 -5.03
N SER A 61 -2.64 -21.34 -4.62
CA SER A 61 -3.09 -22.43 -5.49
C SER A 61 -4.03 -21.94 -6.58
N GLU A 62 -4.98 -21.07 -6.23
CA GLU A 62 -5.91 -20.48 -7.19
C GLU A 62 -5.16 -19.56 -8.16
N PHE A 63 -4.23 -18.75 -7.68
CA PHE A 63 -3.40 -17.94 -8.58
C PHE A 63 -2.61 -18.79 -9.56
N SER A 64 -1.96 -19.86 -9.10
CA SER A 64 -1.18 -20.77 -9.95
C SER A 64 -2.05 -21.42 -11.04
N ARG A 65 -3.27 -21.82 -10.70
CA ARG A 65 -4.27 -22.34 -11.64
C ARG A 65 -4.60 -21.31 -12.72
N LEU A 66 -4.83 -20.06 -12.31
CA LEU A 66 -5.20 -18.96 -13.22
C LEU A 66 -4.02 -18.54 -14.09
N LYS A 67 -2.81 -18.46 -13.53
CA LYS A 67 -1.58 -18.17 -14.28
C LYS A 67 -1.35 -19.17 -15.41
N ALA A 68 -1.58 -20.45 -15.15
CA ALA A 68 -1.50 -21.49 -16.18
C ALA A 68 -2.63 -21.37 -17.22
N LYS A 69 -3.86 -21.03 -16.78
CA LYS A 69 -5.03 -20.91 -17.66
C LYS A 69 -4.91 -19.78 -18.68
N TYR A 70 -4.33 -18.64 -18.28
CA TYR A 70 -4.24 -17.41 -19.08
C TYR A 70 -2.83 -17.11 -19.59
N ALA A 71 -1.92 -18.10 -19.57
CA ALA A 71 -0.50 -17.93 -19.91
C ALA A 71 -0.24 -17.36 -21.32
N ASP A 72 -1.13 -17.63 -22.29
CA ASP A 72 -1.01 -17.15 -23.67
C ASP A 72 -1.68 -15.78 -23.88
N GLU A 73 -2.38 -15.24 -22.87
CA GLU A 73 -3.19 -14.02 -23.00
C GLU A 73 -2.61 -12.83 -22.24
N ILE A 74 -2.06 -13.06 -21.03
CA ILE A 74 -1.56 -12.00 -20.16
C ILE A 74 -0.45 -12.54 -19.24
N GLU A 75 0.54 -11.69 -18.94
CA GLU A 75 1.54 -11.99 -17.91
C GLU A 75 0.93 -11.76 -16.52
N LEU A 76 0.93 -12.80 -15.66
CA LEU A 76 0.36 -12.70 -14.31
C LEU A 76 1.44 -12.82 -13.23
N ALA A 77 1.32 -11.98 -12.21
CA ALA A 77 2.20 -11.98 -11.03
C ALA A 77 1.38 -12.06 -9.74
N VAL A 78 1.85 -12.87 -8.77
CA VAL A 78 1.27 -12.94 -7.43
C VAL A 78 2.10 -12.17 -6.43
N GLY A 79 1.44 -11.33 -5.66
CA GLY A 79 2.05 -10.59 -4.57
C GLY A 79 1.17 -10.59 -3.32
N LEU A 80 1.63 -9.86 -2.33
CA LEU A 80 0.86 -9.47 -1.14
C LEU A 80 1.13 -8.01 -0.84
N GLU A 81 0.11 -7.30 -0.38
CA GLU A 81 0.30 -6.04 0.33
C GLU A 81 0.49 -6.34 1.81
N ILE A 82 1.69 -6.07 2.31
CA ILE A 82 2.12 -6.44 3.65
C ILE A 82 2.33 -5.19 4.49
N ASP A 83 1.59 -5.11 5.61
CA ASP A 83 1.71 -4.00 6.54
C ASP A 83 2.98 -4.07 7.38
N TYR A 84 3.60 -2.90 7.56
CA TYR A 84 4.48 -2.67 8.70
C TYR A 84 3.64 -2.21 9.90
N LEU A 85 3.55 -3.04 10.90
CA LEU A 85 2.91 -2.71 12.17
C LEU A 85 3.95 -2.42 13.27
N ASN A 86 4.98 -3.27 13.34
CA ASN A 86 6.12 -3.19 14.25
C ASN A 86 7.22 -4.19 13.85
N GLU A 87 8.26 -4.37 14.70
CA GLU A 87 9.37 -5.29 14.45
C GLU A 87 8.94 -6.78 14.35
N GLU A 88 7.81 -7.14 14.95
CA GLU A 88 7.26 -8.51 14.98
C GLU A 88 6.22 -8.75 13.88
N SER A 89 5.81 -7.70 13.16
CA SER A 89 4.85 -7.77 12.05
C SER A 89 5.20 -6.74 10.98
N ASN A 90 5.92 -7.20 9.96
CA ASN A 90 6.41 -6.37 8.86
C ASN A 90 6.81 -7.23 7.64
N PRO A 91 7.04 -6.64 6.47
CA PRO A 91 7.35 -7.35 5.23
C PRO A 91 8.60 -8.22 5.29
N SER A 92 9.62 -7.88 6.09
CA SER A 92 10.92 -8.57 6.11
C SER A 92 10.91 -9.93 6.82
N LEU A 93 9.80 -10.30 7.45
CA LEU A 93 9.71 -11.55 8.21
C LEU A 93 9.76 -12.78 7.29
N SER A 94 10.50 -13.81 7.71
CA SER A 94 10.68 -15.06 6.94
C SER A 94 9.36 -15.71 6.54
N ARG A 95 8.32 -15.62 7.38
CA ARG A 95 6.99 -16.17 7.05
C ARG A 95 6.38 -15.57 5.77
N PHE A 96 6.77 -14.35 5.36
CA PHE A 96 6.37 -13.77 4.08
C PHE A 96 7.44 -14.01 3.00
N GLN A 97 8.72 -13.91 3.36
CA GLN A 97 9.83 -14.05 2.43
C GLN A 97 10.02 -15.47 1.89
N GLU A 98 9.51 -16.49 2.60
CA GLU A 98 9.54 -17.89 2.17
C GLU A 98 8.33 -18.29 1.30
N LEU A 99 7.32 -17.41 1.15
CA LEU A 99 6.20 -17.66 0.25
C LEU A 99 6.63 -17.53 -1.22
N PRO A 100 6.06 -18.33 -2.13
CA PRO A 100 6.37 -18.29 -3.55
C PRO A 100 5.68 -17.09 -4.24
N LEU A 101 6.00 -15.88 -3.78
CA LEU A 101 5.49 -14.61 -4.34
C LEU A 101 6.40 -14.11 -5.45
N ASP A 102 5.82 -13.47 -6.46
CA ASP A 102 6.57 -12.79 -7.52
C ASP A 102 7.04 -11.40 -7.06
N TYR A 103 6.30 -10.74 -6.14
CA TYR A 103 6.62 -9.43 -5.55
C TYR A 103 5.87 -9.19 -4.24
N CYS A 104 6.31 -8.16 -3.49
CA CYS A 104 5.63 -7.67 -2.29
C CYS A 104 5.44 -6.15 -2.35
N ILE A 105 4.30 -5.67 -1.84
CA ILE A 105 4.03 -4.26 -1.59
C ILE A 105 4.15 -4.03 -0.09
N GLY A 106 4.91 -3.03 0.33
CA GLY A 106 5.03 -2.62 1.74
C GLY A 106 4.15 -1.40 2.02
N SER A 107 3.31 -1.47 3.05
CA SER A 107 2.33 -0.43 3.41
C SER A 107 2.27 -0.19 4.92
N VAL A 108 1.68 0.94 5.31
CA VAL A 108 1.36 1.28 6.71
C VAL A 108 -0.08 1.78 6.77
N HIS A 109 -0.98 0.97 7.29
CA HIS A 109 -2.40 1.33 7.49
C HIS A 109 -2.74 1.61 8.94
N MET A 110 -1.92 1.16 9.89
CA MET A 110 -2.21 1.22 11.32
C MET A 110 -1.05 1.81 12.11
N LEU A 111 -1.38 2.49 13.20
CA LEU A 111 -0.41 3.01 14.16
C LEU A 111 -0.74 2.52 15.57
N TYR A 112 0.27 2.38 16.43
CA TYR A 112 0.05 2.21 17.85
C TYR A 112 -0.15 3.56 18.54
N SER A 113 -1.24 3.70 19.30
CA SER A 113 -1.42 4.85 20.19
C SER A 113 -0.40 4.83 21.33
N PRO A 114 -0.22 5.95 22.06
CA PRO A 114 0.63 5.98 23.26
C PRO A 114 0.24 4.93 24.32
N GLU A 115 -1.02 4.52 24.38
CA GLU A 115 -1.52 3.48 25.30
C GLU A 115 -1.33 2.05 24.74
N GLY A 116 -0.73 1.91 23.55
CA GLY A 116 -0.47 0.61 22.92
C GLY A 116 -1.68 0.01 22.17
N LYS A 117 -2.71 0.81 21.88
CA LYS A 117 -3.84 0.37 21.07
C LYS A 117 -3.49 0.52 19.59
N VAL A 118 -3.79 -0.49 18.79
CA VAL A 118 -3.69 -0.41 17.31
C VAL A 118 -4.86 0.44 16.79
N VAL A 119 -4.55 1.43 15.99
CA VAL A 119 -5.51 2.39 15.41
C VAL A 119 -5.34 2.37 13.89
N ASP A 120 -6.41 2.05 13.20
CA ASP A 120 -6.47 2.14 11.73
C ASP A 120 -6.56 3.61 11.34
N ILE A 121 -5.60 4.08 10.53
CA ILE A 121 -5.51 5.46 10.06
C ILE A 121 -5.94 5.59 8.58
N ASP A 122 -6.22 4.46 7.92
CA ASP A 122 -6.73 4.42 6.56
C ASP A 122 -8.25 4.40 6.54
N THR A 123 -8.84 5.46 7.04
CA THR A 123 -10.28 5.64 7.20
C THR A 123 -10.75 6.93 6.53
N PRO A 124 -12.06 7.14 6.30
CA PRO A 124 -12.58 8.42 5.86
C PRO A 124 -12.14 9.57 6.78
N ALA A 125 -11.94 10.78 6.20
CA ALA A 125 -11.33 11.92 6.90
C ALA A 125 -12.03 12.31 8.22
N ASP A 126 -13.36 12.23 8.29
CA ASP A 126 -14.09 12.51 9.52
C ASP A 126 -13.80 11.48 10.61
N HIS A 127 -13.75 10.19 10.22
CA HIS A 127 -13.41 9.12 11.17
C HIS A 127 -11.94 9.17 11.59
N PHE A 128 -11.02 9.50 10.67
CA PHE A 128 -9.62 9.76 11.01
C PHE A 128 -9.50 10.84 12.09
N ARG A 129 -10.27 11.94 11.98
CA ARG A 129 -10.31 13.00 12.99
C ARG A 129 -10.74 12.46 14.35
N GLU A 130 -11.83 11.71 14.40
CA GLU A 130 -12.33 11.10 15.65
C GLU A 130 -11.27 10.19 16.29
N LEU A 131 -10.56 9.39 15.48
CA LEU A 131 -9.51 8.49 15.97
C LEU A 131 -8.28 9.25 16.50
N VAL A 132 -7.86 10.33 15.83
CA VAL A 132 -6.77 11.19 16.31
C VAL A 132 -7.15 11.84 17.65
N ASP A 133 -8.34 12.36 17.76
CA ASP A 133 -8.83 12.99 19.00
C ASP A 133 -8.94 11.97 20.14
N ALA A 134 -9.50 10.79 19.87
CA ALA A 134 -9.74 9.78 20.88
C ALA A 134 -8.49 9.02 21.34
N HIS A 135 -7.52 8.77 20.46
CA HIS A 135 -6.39 7.88 20.72
C HIS A 135 -5.02 8.56 20.74
N PHE A 136 -4.94 9.81 20.26
CA PHE A 136 -3.70 10.58 20.22
C PHE A 136 -3.86 11.97 20.84
N GLY A 137 -4.96 12.20 21.59
CA GLY A 137 -5.21 13.49 22.27
C GLY A 137 -5.33 14.68 21.36
N GLY A 138 -5.69 14.49 20.07
CA GLY A 138 -5.77 15.54 19.06
C GLY A 138 -4.39 16.01 18.53
N ASP A 139 -3.30 15.33 18.88
CA ASP A 139 -1.95 15.68 18.42
C ASP A 139 -1.67 15.11 17.01
N LEU A 140 -2.13 15.84 15.99
CA LEU A 140 -1.90 15.48 14.60
C LEU A 140 -0.41 15.43 14.24
N ASP A 141 0.42 16.31 14.79
CA ASP A 141 1.86 16.34 14.50
C ASP A 141 2.54 15.06 14.97
N PHE A 142 2.16 14.58 16.15
CA PHE A 142 2.62 13.30 16.65
C PHE A 142 2.20 12.14 15.72
N VAL A 143 0.94 12.10 15.28
CA VAL A 143 0.42 11.05 14.39
C VAL A 143 1.16 11.04 13.06
N VAL A 144 1.35 12.21 12.43
CA VAL A 144 2.09 12.32 11.16
C VAL A 144 3.53 11.87 11.32
N ARG A 145 4.23 12.33 12.37
CA ARG A 145 5.62 11.93 12.63
C ARG A 145 5.75 10.44 12.92
N LEU A 146 4.80 9.87 13.64
CA LEU A 146 4.77 8.43 13.91
C LEU A 146 4.55 7.62 12.63
N TYR A 147 3.65 8.05 11.74
CA TYR A 147 3.42 7.43 10.45
C TYR A 147 4.71 7.39 9.61
N TYR A 148 5.37 8.53 9.40
CA TYR A 148 6.61 8.56 8.63
C TYR A 148 7.76 7.83 9.32
N LYS A 149 7.81 7.81 10.65
CA LYS A 149 8.76 6.97 11.40
C LYS A 149 8.56 5.49 11.07
N ASN A 150 7.31 5.02 11.03
CA ASN A 150 6.98 3.63 10.70
C ASN A 150 7.32 3.32 9.22
N LEU A 151 6.99 4.23 8.29
CA LEU A 151 7.38 4.11 6.89
C LEU A 151 8.90 4.02 6.70
N LEU A 152 9.65 4.90 7.34
CA LEU A 152 11.12 4.86 7.32
C LEU A 152 11.65 3.54 7.89
N ARG A 153 11.07 3.06 8.98
CA ARG A 153 11.47 1.80 9.57
C ARG A 153 11.17 0.61 8.67
N MET A 154 10.02 0.61 8.00
CA MET A 154 9.69 -0.38 6.97
C MET A 154 10.73 -0.38 5.84
N VAL A 155 11.11 0.81 5.34
CA VAL A 155 12.14 0.97 4.30
C VAL A 155 13.50 0.45 4.77
N GLU A 156 13.87 0.67 6.03
CA GLU A 156 15.11 0.15 6.60
C GLU A 156 15.14 -1.38 6.70
N LEU A 157 14.06 -2.00 7.11
CA LEU A 157 13.94 -3.45 7.26
C LEU A 157 13.86 -4.15 5.90
N GLY A 158 13.16 -3.55 4.93
CA GLY A 158 12.99 -4.11 3.59
C GLY A 158 11.99 -5.27 3.54
N GLY A 159 12.23 -6.19 2.58
CA GLY A 159 11.35 -7.35 2.37
C GLY A 159 10.17 -7.08 1.46
N PHE A 160 10.23 -6.02 0.67
CA PHE A 160 9.24 -5.66 -0.34
C PHE A 160 9.93 -5.03 -1.58
N ASP A 161 9.19 -4.94 -2.68
CA ASP A 161 9.65 -4.39 -3.97
C ASP A 161 9.06 -3.02 -4.24
N ILE A 162 7.81 -2.82 -3.86
CA ILE A 162 7.01 -1.63 -4.13
C ILE A 162 6.58 -1.02 -2.80
N VAL A 163 6.76 0.28 -2.65
CA VAL A 163 6.14 1.06 -1.57
C VAL A 163 4.72 1.41 -1.99
N GLY A 164 3.73 0.87 -1.30
CA GLY A 164 2.32 1.13 -1.54
C GLY A 164 1.93 2.55 -1.10
N HIS A 165 1.09 3.25 -1.90
CA HIS A 165 0.49 4.57 -1.58
C HIS A 165 1.32 5.43 -0.60
N ALA A 166 2.57 5.70 -0.97
CA ALA A 166 3.70 6.13 -0.15
C ALA A 166 3.48 7.34 0.78
N ASP A 167 2.44 8.12 0.56
CA ASP A 167 2.10 9.35 1.29
C ASP A 167 0.58 9.39 1.56
N LYS A 168 -0.04 8.25 1.83
CA LYS A 168 -1.51 8.11 1.94
C LYS A 168 -2.12 9.02 3.00
N MET A 169 -1.41 9.26 4.09
CA MET A 169 -1.87 10.11 5.19
C MET A 169 -2.10 11.57 4.77
N HIS A 170 -1.47 12.08 3.70
CA HIS A 170 -1.52 13.51 3.36
C HIS A 170 -2.94 14.06 3.22
N TYR A 171 -3.85 13.29 2.62
CA TYR A 171 -5.23 13.71 2.41
C TYR A 171 -5.96 13.89 3.75
N ASN A 172 -5.96 12.87 4.60
CA ASN A 172 -6.63 12.91 5.90
C ASN A 172 -6.02 13.97 6.82
N ALA A 173 -4.70 14.09 6.83
CA ALA A 173 -3.99 15.09 7.62
C ALA A 173 -4.32 16.53 7.16
N SER A 174 -4.43 16.77 5.84
CA SER A 174 -4.82 18.07 5.30
C SER A 174 -6.31 18.41 5.55
N CYS A 175 -7.19 17.40 5.58
CA CYS A 175 -8.58 17.58 6.00
C CYS A 175 -8.70 17.91 7.50
N TYR A 176 -7.85 17.29 8.34
CA TYR A 176 -7.78 17.58 9.77
C TYR A 176 -7.27 19.01 10.01
N ARG A 177 -6.14 19.39 9.38
CA ARG A 177 -5.52 20.72 9.49
C ARG A 177 -5.15 21.27 8.10
N PRO A 178 -5.99 22.13 7.53
CA PRO A 178 -5.68 22.81 6.28
C PRO A 178 -4.35 23.57 6.36
N GLY A 179 -3.52 23.48 5.31
CA GLY A 179 -2.21 24.13 5.25
C GLY A 179 -1.04 23.31 5.82
N LEU A 180 -1.30 22.14 6.42
CA LEU A 180 -0.25 21.26 6.96
C LEU A 180 0.82 20.92 5.92
N LEU A 181 0.40 20.62 4.69
CA LEU A 181 1.33 20.21 3.62
C LEU A 181 2.31 21.32 3.20
N ASP A 182 2.05 22.58 3.57
CA ASP A 182 2.90 23.73 3.28
C ASP A 182 3.85 24.06 4.43
N GLU A 183 3.75 23.33 5.55
CA GLU A 183 4.65 23.50 6.67
C GLU A 183 6.03 22.87 6.36
N ALA A 184 7.10 23.61 6.62
CA ALA A 184 8.47 23.17 6.28
C ALA A 184 8.87 21.84 6.92
N TRP A 185 8.43 21.56 8.14
CA TRP A 185 8.74 20.30 8.82
C TRP A 185 8.05 19.11 8.15
N TYR A 186 6.82 19.29 7.62
CA TYR A 186 6.11 18.24 6.87
C TYR A 186 6.83 17.95 5.56
N ASP A 187 7.14 18.97 4.77
CA ASP A 187 7.86 18.81 3.50
C ASP A 187 9.22 18.13 3.71
N THR A 188 9.97 18.51 4.76
CA THR A 188 11.25 17.86 5.11
C THR A 188 11.03 16.37 5.40
N LEU A 189 10.05 16.01 6.21
CA LEU A 189 9.76 14.65 6.60
C LEU A 189 9.43 13.75 5.39
N VAL A 190 8.62 14.25 4.47
CA VAL A 190 8.25 13.53 3.23
C VAL A 190 9.46 13.38 2.31
N ARG A 191 10.30 14.42 2.16
CA ARG A 191 11.52 14.37 1.33
C ARG A 191 12.56 13.41 1.89
N ASP A 192 12.77 13.41 3.20
CA ASP A 192 13.68 12.45 3.85
C ASP A 192 13.22 11.01 3.63
N TYR A 193 11.91 10.76 3.68
CA TYR A 193 11.34 9.47 3.37
C TYR A 193 11.60 9.04 1.91
N PHE A 194 11.35 9.90 0.93
CA PHE A 194 11.64 9.56 -0.48
C PHE A 194 13.14 9.41 -0.75
N ALA A 195 14.00 10.19 -0.08
CA ALA A 195 15.44 10.00 -0.16
C ALA A 195 15.86 8.61 0.34
N ALA A 196 15.31 8.16 1.46
CA ALA A 196 15.58 6.81 1.98
C ALA A 196 15.10 5.70 1.02
N ILE A 197 13.96 5.87 0.37
CA ILE A 197 13.46 4.95 -0.67
C ILE A 197 14.43 4.90 -1.85
N ALA A 198 14.90 6.07 -2.33
CA ALA A 198 15.85 6.16 -3.44
C ALA A 198 17.18 5.46 -3.14
N GLU A 199 17.72 5.64 -1.93
CA GLU A 199 18.96 4.99 -1.48
C GLU A 199 18.85 3.46 -1.48
N ARG A 200 17.68 2.91 -1.22
CA ARG A 200 17.40 1.47 -1.22
C ARG A 200 16.99 0.94 -2.60
N GLY A 201 16.66 1.80 -3.55
CA GLY A 201 16.27 1.44 -4.90
C GLY A 201 14.89 0.81 -5.03
N TYR A 202 13.99 1.04 -4.06
CA TYR A 202 12.61 0.57 -4.13
C TYR A 202 11.80 1.31 -5.20
N ILE A 203 10.74 0.67 -5.66
CA ILE A 203 9.75 1.25 -6.57
C ILE A 203 8.73 2.00 -5.72
N VAL A 204 8.33 3.21 -6.13
CA VAL A 204 7.21 3.93 -5.52
C VAL A 204 5.96 3.70 -6.34
N GLU A 205 4.90 3.28 -5.70
CA GLU A 205 3.59 3.25 -6.31
C GLU A 205 3.05 4.66 -6.53
N ILE A 206 2.51 4.92 -7.73
CA ILE A 206 1.56 6.01 -7.96
C ILE A 206 0.16 5.38 -7.91
N ASN A 207 -0.46 5.46 -6.76
CA ASN A 207 -1.77 4.89 -6.51
C ASN A 207 -2.87 5.85 -7.01
N THR A 208 -3.76 5.32 -7.85
CA THR A 208 -4.80 6.10 -8.53
C THR A 208 -6.19 5.92 -7.94
N LYS A 209 -6.36 5.05 -6.94
CA LYS A 209 -7.66 4.69 -6.33
C LYS A 209 -8.49 5.92 -5.94
N SER A 210 -7.85 6.88 -5.29
CA SER A 210 -8.53 8.05 -4.74
C SER A 210 -8.72 9.19 -5.75
N TYR A 211 -8.14 9.11 -6.95
CA TYR A 211 -8.17 10.23 -7.89
C TYR A 211 -9.61 10.59 -8.35
N HIS A 212 -10.42 9.58 -8.62
CA HIS A 212 -11.78 9.81 -9.08
C HIS A 212 -12.69 10.46 -8.02
N GLU A 213 -12.51 10.07 -6.76
CA GLU A 213 -13.38 10.52 -5.66
C GLU A 213 -12.84 11.76 -4.96
N LEU A 214 -11.52 11.82 -4.75
CA LEU A 214 -10.86 12.84 -3.93
C LEU A 214 -10.00 13.80 -4.74
N GLY A 215 -9.78 13.54 -6.03
CA GLY A 215 -8.95 14.38 -6.91
C GLY A 215 -7.46 14.35 -6.56
N THR A 216 -6.98 13.30 -5.88
CA THR A 216 -5.58 13.20 -5.44
C THR A 216 -4.99 11.82 -5.72
N PHE A 217 -3.67 11.78 -5.92
CA PHE A 217 -2.87 10.56 -5.99
C PHE A 217 -2.16 10.29 -4.66
N TYR A 218 -1.68 9.05 -4.50
CA TYR A 218 -0.70 8.71 -3.47
C TYR A 218 0.58 8.19 -4.15
N PRO A 219 1.74 8.84 -3.94
CA PRO A 219 1.91 10.09 -3.18
C PRO A 219 1.26 11.29 -3.86
N ASN A 220 1.14 12.40 -3.07
CA ASN A 220 0.65 13.67 -3.59
C ASN A 220 1.49 14.12 -4.80
N GLU A 221 0.84 14.57 -5.87
CA GLU A 221 1.47 14.96 -7.14
C GLU A 221 2.50 16.08 -7.01
N ARG A 222 2.48 16.87 -5.93
CA ARG A 222 3.51 17.88 -5.63
C ARG A 222 4.91 17.28 -5.54
N TYR A 223 5.03 15.98 -5.23
CA TYR A 223 6.31 15.28 -5.11
C TYR A 223 6.76 14.54 -6.38
N PHE A 224 5.97 14.52 -7.46
CA PHE A 224 6.35 13.78 -8.69
C PHE A 224 7.65 14.28 -9.31
N SER A 225 7.87 15.62 -9.32
CA SER A 225 9.15 16.16 -9.79
C SER A 225 10.32 15.72 -8.91
N PHE A 226 10.12 15.65 -7.60
CA PHE A 226 11.14 15.23 -6.66
C PHE A 226 11.47 13.73 -6.79
N LEU A 227 10.47 12.87 -6.97
CA LEU A 227 10.70 11.45 -7.27
C LEU A 227 11.57 11.28 -8.53
N LYS A 228 11.29 12.06 -9.58
CA LYS A 228 12.07 12.06 -10.83
C LYS A 228 13.51 12.56 -10.60
N GLU A 229 13.70 13.61 -9.82
CA GLU A 229 15.04 14.15 -9.46
C GLU A 229 15.88 13.11 -8.73
N LEU A 230 15.27 12.33 -7.84
CA LEU A 230 15.91 11.23 -7.12
C LEU A 230 16.12 9.98 -7.98
N GLY A 231 15.60 9.93 -9.21
CA GLY A 231 15.68 8.76 -10.09
C GLY A 231 14.87 7.57 -9.62
N ILE A 232 13.86 7.77 -8.81
CA ILE A 232 12.99 6.71 -8.29
C ILE A 232 12.17 6.12 -9.44
N ARG A 233 12.18 4.81 -9.55
CA ARG A 233 11.27 4.08 -10.44
C ARG A 233 9.86 4.15 -9.87
N VAL A 234 8.87 4.34 -10.74
CA VAL A 234 7.47 4.37 -10.33
C VAL A 234 6.67 3.29 -11.03
N GLN A 235 5.65 2.76 -10.34
CA GLN A 235 4.64 1.87 -10.87
C GLN A 235 3.27 2.51 -10.65
N VAL A 236 2.50 2.69 -11.73
CA VAL A 236 1.12 3.19 -11.63
C VAL A 236 0.20 2.01 -11.36
N ASN A 237 -0.56 2.08 -10.28
CA ASN A 237 -1.50 1.03 -9.87
C ASN A 237 -2.86 1.61 -9.50
N SER A 238 -3.87 0.74 -9.57
CA SER A 238 -5.26 1.11 -9.28
C SER A 238 -5.69 0.85 -7.84
N ASP A 239 -5.02 -0.07 -7.14
CA ASP A 239 -5.47 -0.56 -5.82
C ASP A 239 -6.96 -0.96 -5.86
N ALA A 240 -7.32 -1.70 -6.94
CA ALA A 240 -8.70 -2.05 -7.25
C ALA A 240 -9.24 -3.11 -6.29
N HIS A 241 -10.49 -2.90 -5.82
CA HIS A 241 -11.23 -3.82 -4.95
C HIS A 241 -12.52 -4.34 -5.60
N TYR A 242 -12.87 -3.89 -6.80
CA TYR A 242 -14.10 -4.26 -7.54
C TYR A 242 -13.91 -4.07 -9.05
#